data_c6b472be56561eb4c39b13138f29f102
#
_entry.id   c6b472be56561eb4c39b13138f29f102
#
_cell.length_a   1.000
_cell.length_b   1.000
_cell.length_c   1.000
_cell.angle_alpha   90.00
_cell.angle_beta   90.00
_cell.angle_gamma   90.00
#
_symmetry.space_group_name_H-M   'P 1'
#
loop_
_entity.id
_entity.type
_entity.pdbx_description
1 polymer ?
#
loop_
_entity_poly.entity_id
_entity_poly.type
_entity_poly.pdbx_seq_one_letter_code
_entity_poly.pdbx_strand_id
1 'polypeptide(L)'
;MTEEQAQSFTSMAAKEASEDVPEVGVGMLGYAFMGKAHSNAMRKLPYMIYPPPAIPKLVSISGRDEKALAVAAQRFGYEKYTTDWREQVNDPDIQLFDNGGPNDIHAEPCIAAAEAGKHILCEKPLGRTAEESKMMLDAVEKAGVKHMVAFNYRFVPAIRLARNLIESGALGQIYHMRAVYLQEWIMPHFGESKIWRLDKEIAGSGALGDLGAHIIDLAHYLVGDMKSVAGMTKTFIDERPLLDGSGMGKIEVDDAFVAAVEFANGAIGTLESTRFAGGRKNYNRFEINGEKGSIVFNLERMNELNVLWIGEQPKETQGFRNVVVTEPDHPWMDHWWPAGHIIGWEHTFVHEISHLLDCIVNDKEVGPHG
;
A
#
# COMPACT_ATOMS: atom_id res chain seq x y z
N MET A 1 25.43 13.25 -20.93
CA MET A 1 25.54 11.91 -20.34
C MET A 1 26.94 11.79 -19.78
N THR A 2 27.09 11.70 -18.46
CA THR A 2 28.40 11.47 -17.85
C THR A 2 28.87 10.04 -18.15
N GLU A 3 30.18 9.76 -18.03
CA GLU A 3 30.68 8.38 -18.17
C GLU A 3 29.98 7.40 -17.22
N GLU A 4 29.60 7.84 -16.03
CA GLU A 4 28.84 7.10 -15.02
C GLU A 4 27.40 6.79 -15.47
N GLN A 5 26.73 7.72 -16.15
CA GLN A 5 25.40 7.54 -16.75
C GLN A 5 25.44 6.60 -17.97
N ALA A 6 26.51 6.64 -18.75
CA ALA A 6 26.73 5.70 -19.86
C ALA A 6 27.05 4.28 -19.35
N GLN A 7 27.77 4.16 -18.25
CA GLN A 7 28.03 2.89 -17.59
C GLN A 7 26.76 2.26 -17.01
N SER A 8 25.85 3.05 -16.40
CA SER A 8 24.58 2.54 -15.87
C SER A 8 23.66 1.95 -16.97
N PHE A 9 23.69 2.52 -18.17
CA PHE A 9 22.87 2.05 -19.30
C PHE A 9 23.37 0.74 -19.90
N THR A 10 24.70 0.50 -19.88
CA THR A 10 25.34 -0.67 -20.49
C THR A 10 25.75 -1.75 -19.49
N SER A 11 25.82 -1.43 -18.20
CA SER A 11 26.38 -2.29 -17.15
C SER A 11 25.37 -2.78 -16.13
N MET A 12 24.12 -3.03 -16.51
CA MET A 12 23.11 -3.64 -15.63
C MET A 12 23.57 -4.98 -14.98
N ALA A 13 24.72 -5.49 -15.36
CA ALA A 13 25.28 -6.76 -14.89
C ALA A 13 26.49 -6.65 -13.95
N ALA A 14 26.97 -5.46 -13.61
CA ALA A 14 28.29 -5.31 -12.99
C ALA A 14 28.29 -4.99 -11.48
N LYS A 15 27.22 -5.31 -10.75
CA LYS A 15 27.32 -5.35 -9.29
C LYS A 15 27.95 -6.69 -8.89
N GLU A 16 29.00 -6.65 -8.06
CA GLU A 16 29.64 -7.86 -7.52
C GLU A 16 28.60 -8.72 -6.79
N ALA A 17 28.72 -10.04 -6.94
CA ALA A 17 27.85 -10.97 -6.21
C ALA A 17 28.05 -10.78 -4.71
N SER A 18 26.98 -10.54 -3.98
CA SER A 18 27.02 -10.57 -2.53
C SER A 18 26.86 -12.02 -2.08
N GLU A 19 27.91 -12.57 -1.43
CA GLU A 19 27.92 -13.97 -0.98
C GLU A 19 27.11 -14.20 0.31
N ASP A 20 26.77 -13.14 1.05
CA ASP A 20 26.14 -13.24 2.38
C ASP A 20 24.83 -12.45 2.54
N VAL A 21 23.89 -12.59 1.58
CA VAL A 21 22.56 -12.01 1.73
C VAL A 21 21.71 -12.86 2.67
N PRO A 22 21.19 -12.31 3.79
CA PRO A 22 20.37 -13.08 4.71
C PRO A 22 19.05 -13.54 4.10
N GLU A 23 18.57 -14.71 4.52
CA GLU A 23 17.23 -15.18 4.19
C GLU A 23 16.23 -14.75 5.29
N VAL A 24 15.00 -14.42 4.89
CA VAL A 24 13.88 -14.19 5.78
C VAL A 24 12.75 -15.13 5.38
N GLY A 25 12.43 -16.10 6.24
CA GLY A 25 11.32 -17.04 6.03
C GLY A 25 9.98 -16.35 6.17
N VAL A 26 9.11 -16.57 5.19
CA VAL A 26 7.79 -15.91 5.08
C VAL A 26 6.66 -16.92 5.21
N GLY A 27 5.72 -16.62 6.11
CA GLY A 27 4.42 -17.26 6.20
C GLY A 27 3.34 -16.29 5.66
N MET A 28 2.64 -16.68 4.60
CA MET A 28 1.57 -15.90 3.98
C MET A 28 0.20 -16.41 4.42
N LEU A 29 -0.62 -15.54 4.99
CA LEU A 29 -2.05 -15.81 5.20
C LEU A 29 -2.87 -15.17 4.09
N GLY A 30 -3.52 -16.00 3.28
CA GLY A 30 -4.29 -15.57 2.13
C GLY A 30 -3.62 -15.88 0.80
N TYR A 31 -4.38 -16.42 -0.16
CA TYR A 31 -3.88 -16.83 -1.48
C TYR A 31 -4.63 -16.18 -2.65
N ALA A 32 -5.57 -15.28 -2.34
CA ALA A 32 -6.34 -14.56 -3.34
C ALA A 32 -5.55 -13.38 -3.95
N PHE A 33 -6.22 -12.27 -4.25
CA PHE A 33 -5.64 -11.13 -4.95
C PHE A 33 -4.38 -10.58 -4.26
N MET A 34 -4.46 -10.28 -2.93
CA MET A 34 -3.32 -9.70 -2.21
C MET A 34 -2.22 -10.73 -1.96
N GLY A 35 -2.54 -11.96 -1.57
CA GLY A 35 -1.53 -13.02 -1.44
C GLY A 35 -0.76 -13.29 -2.75
N LYS A 36 -1.44 -13.19 -3.91
CA LYS A 36 -0.77 -13.25 -5.21
C LYS A 36 0.13 -12.04 -5.45
N ALA A 37 -0.31 -10.83 -5.09
CA ALA A 37 0.46 -9.60 -5.29
C ALA A 37 1.75 -9.60 -4.45
N HIS A 38 1.65 -9.92 -3.17
CA HIS A 38 2.80 -10.02 -2.25
C HIS A 38 3.77 -11.14 -2.66
N SER A 39 3.25 -12.34 -2.96
CA SER A 39 4.08 -13.46 -3.44
C SER A 39 4.83 -13.13 -4.73
N ASN A 40 4.18 -12.41 -5.67
CA ASN A 40 4.83 -11.94 -6.89
C ASN A 40 5.97 -10.94 -6.57
N ALA A 41 5.74 -10.02 -5.64
CA ALA A 41 6.74 -9.05 -5.23
C ALA A 41 7.94 -9.74 -4.56
N MET A 42 7.70 -10.65 -3.62
CA MET A 42 8.76 -11.42 -2.93
C MET A 42 9.62 -12.21 -3.91
N ARG A 43 9.01 -12.83 -4.92
CA ARG A 43 9.75 -13.57 -5.95
C ARG A 43 10.56 -12.68 -6.88
N LYS A 44 10.06 -11.48 -7.18
CA LYS A 44 10.69 -10.52 -8.09
C LYS A 44 11.83 -9.76 -7.42
N LEU A 45 11.72 -9.49 -6.11
CA LEU A 45 12.61 -8.66 -5.34
C LEU A 45 14.10 -9.03 -5.48
N PRO A 46 14.53 -10.31 -5.29
CA PRO A 46 15.96 -10.63 -5.23
C PRO A 46 16.74 -10.42 -6.53
N TYR A 47 16.08 -10.42 -7.68
CA TYR A 47 16.76 -10.18 -8.95
C TYR A 47 16.60 -8.76 -9.47
N MET A 48 15.57 -8.02 -9.00
CA MET A 48 15.38 -6.63 -9.42
C MET A 48 16.13 -5.65 -8.52
N ILE A 49 16.07 -5.86 -7.21
CA ILE A 49 16.81 -5.07 -6.22
C ILE A 49 18.09 -5.86 -5.90
N TYR A 50 19.23 -5.41 -6.45
CA TYR A 50 20.48 -6.16 -6.30
C TYR A 50 21.63 -5.27 -5.81
N PRO A 51 22.38 -5.68 -4.75
CA PRO A 51 22.03 -6.79 -3.86
C PRO A 51 20.74 -6.51 -3.09
N PRO A 52 19.87 -7.53 -2.86
CA PRO A 52 18.68 -7.33 -2.07
C PRO A 52 19.05 -7.18 -0.58
N PRO A 53 18.22 -6.49 0.23
CA PRO A 53 18.45 -6.43 1.68
C PRO A 53 18.34 -7.81 2.34
N ALA A 54 17.44 -8.64 1.87
CA ALA A 54 17.29 -10.04 2.24
C ALA A 54 16.61 -10.83 1.09
N ILE A 55 16.75 -12.15 1.11
CA ILE A 55 16.03 -13.06 0.22
C ILE A 55 14.78 -13.56 0.93
N PRO A 56 13.55 -13.21 0.47
CA PRO A 56 12.33 -13.78 1.02
C PRO A 56 12.24 -15.28 0.69
N LYS A 57 12.28 -16.14 1.69
CA LYS A 57 12.06 -17.57 1.56
C LYS A 57 10.59 -17.88 1.75
N LEU A 58 9.90 -18.35 0.71
CA LEU A 58 8.47 -18.62 0.74
C LEU A 58 8.20 -19.97 1.44
N VAL A 59 8.13 -19.95 2.79
CA VAL A 59 8.05 -21.17 3.61
C VAL A 59 6.66 -21.76 3.57
N SER A 60 5.63 -21.01 3.91
CA SER A 60 4.27 -21.55 4.04
C SER A 60 3.20 -20.55 3.60
N ILE A 61 2.14 -21.06 2.97
CA ILE A 61 0.93 -20.29 2.66
C ILE A 61 -0.29 -20.91 3.33
N SER A 62 -1.17 -20.09 3.89
CA SER A 62 -2.38 -20.56 4.58
C SER A 62 -3.68 -19.96 4.05
N GLY A 63 -4.78 -20.68 4.25
CA GLY A 63 -6.11 -20.26 3.84
C GLY A 63 -7.16 -21.36 4.06
N ARG A 64 -8.42 -21.11 3.70
CA ARG A 64 -9.56 -21.98 4.10
C ARG A 64 -9.85 -23.15 3.16
N ASP A 65 -9.64 -22.98 1.86
CA ASP A 65 -9.93 -24.02 0.85
C ASP A 65 -8.65 -24.78 0.52
N GLU A 66 -8.54 -26.00 1.00
CA GLU A 66 -7.34 -26.84 0.87
C GLU A 66 -6.93 -27.07 -0.60
N LYS A 67 -7.91 -27.29 -1.49
CA LYS A 67 -7.62 -27.55 -2.91
C LYS A 67 -7.09 -26.32 -3.63
N ALA A 68 -7.73 -25.18 -3.42
CA ALA A 68 -7.29 -23.90 -3.99
C ALA A 68 -5.94 -23.50 -3.40
N LEU A 69 -5.72 -23.76 -2.12
CA LEU A 69 -4.48 -23.48 -1.40
C LEU A 69 -3.30 -24.31 -1.91
N ALA A 70 -3.49 -25.62 -2.14
CA ALA A 70 -2.47 -26.48 -2.73
C ALA A 70 -2.01 -25.99 -4.12
N VAL A 71 -2.96 -25.56 -4.96
CA VAL A 71 -2.68 -24.96 -6.26
C VAL A 71 -1.91 -23.63 -6.11
N ALA A 72 -2.32 -22.80 -5.15
CA ALA A 72 -1.67 -21.52 -4.89
C ALA A 72 -0.23 -21.72 -4.39
N ALA A 73 0.00 -22.65 -3.46
CA ALA A 73 1.32 -22.99 -2.93
C ALA A 73 2.28 -23.39 -4.07
N GLN A 74 1.86 -24.33 -4.92
CA GLN A 74 2.64 -24.76 -6.08
C GLN A 74 2.92 -23.62 -7.06
N ARG A 75 1.88 -22.82 -7.37
CA ARG A 75 1.96 -21.72 -8.34
C ARG A 75 2.84 -20.57 -7.87
N PHE A 76 2.72 -20.22 -6.59
CA PHE A 76 3.47 -19.10 -6.01
C PHE A 76 4.86 -19.53 -5.51
N GLY A 77 5.10 -20.84 -5.37
CA GLY A 77 6.39 -21.41 -5.00
C GLY A 77 6.64 -21.47 -3.51
N TYR A 78 5.60 -21.67 -2.70
CA TYR A 78 5.72 -21.97 -1.27
C TYR A 78 6.13 -23.42 -1.07
N GLU A 79 6.97 -23.68 -0.05
CA GLU A 79 7.46 -25.03 0.29
C GLU A 79 6.33 -25.91 0.81
N LYS A 80 5.41 -25.32 1.59
CA LYS A 80 4.27 -26.01 2.19
C LYS A 80 3.03 -25.12 2.27
N TYR A 81 1.89 -25.73 2.59
CA TYR A 81 0.64 -25.03 2.85
C TYR A 81 -0.09 -25.65 4.05
N THR A 82 -0.98 -24.87 4.66
CA THR A 82 -1.82 -25.32 5.76
C THR A 82 -3.18 -24.62 5.76
N THR A 83 -4.20 -25.28 6.28
CA THR A 83 -5.51 -24.66 6.53
C THR A 83 -5.62 -24.00 7.90
N ASP A 84 -4.60 -24.12 8.75
CA ASP A 84 -4.52 -23.48 10.06
C ASP A 84 -3.30 -22.52 10.10
N TRP A 85 -3.53 -21.22 10.12
CA TRP A 85 -2.48 -20.20 10.20
C TRP A 85 -1.65 -20.30 11.50
N ARG A 86 -2.16 -20.98 12.55
CA ARG A 86 -1.43 -21.19 13.81
C ARG A 86 -0.19 -22.06 13.62
N GLU A 87 -0.19 -22.94 12.63
CA GLU A 87 0.99 -23.68 12.25
C GLU A 87 2.12 -22.77 11.75
N GLN A 88 1.78 -21.69 11.01
CA GLN A 88 2.76 -20.69 10.57
C GLN A 88 3.31 -19.89 11.75
N VAL A 89 2.47 -19.51 12.69
CA VAL A 89 2.88 -18.79 13.91
C VAL A 89 3.89 -19.61 14.73
N ASN A 90 3.71 -20.92 14.80
CA ASN A 90 4.58 -21.83 15.56
C ASN A 90 5.79 -22.35 14.76
N ASP A 91 5.89 -22.05 13.49
CA ASP A 91 6.96 -22.51 12.62
C ASP A 91 8.26 -21.72 12.84
N PRO A 92 9.36 -22.34 13.29
CA PRO A 92 10.62 -21.66 13.53
C PRO A 92 11.29 -21.12 12.24
N ASP A 93 10.95 -21.69 11.08
CA ASP A 93 11.48 -21.26 9.79
C ASP A 93 10.84 -19.98 9.26
N ILE A 94 9.78 -19.49 9.92
CA ILE A 94 9.09 -18.24 9.57
C ILE A 94 9.53 -17.12 10.51
N GLN A 95 10.05 -16.02 9.95
CA GLN A 95 10.41 -14.79 10.65
C GLN A 95 9.43 -13.65 10.35
N LEU A 96 8.84 -13.63 9.14
CA LEU A 96 7.87 -12.64 8.70
C LEU A 96 6.51 -13.31 8.47
N PHE A 97 5.50 -12.88 9.22
CA PHE A 97 4.11 -13.24 9.00
C PHE A 97 3.42 -12.16 8.16
N ASP A 98 3.01 -12.51 6.95
CA ASP A 98 2.36 -11.62 5.98
C ASP A 98 0.86 -11.95 5.90
N ASN A 99 0.02 -11.03 6.36
CA ASN A 99 -1.43 -11.21 6.38
C ASN A 99 -2.11 -10.45 5.25
N GLY A 100 -2.40 -11.15 4.16
CA GLY A 100 -3.18 -10.68 3.00
C GLY A 100 -4.63 -11.21 3.00
N GLY A 101 -5.16 -11.56 4.15
CA GLY A 101 -6.52 -12.07 4.34
C GLY A 101 -7.62 -11.01 4.28
N PRO A 102 -8.90 -11.39 4.43
CA PRO A 102 -9.99 -10.45 4.70
C PRO A 102 -9.83 -9.74 6.05
N ASN A 103 -10.47 -8.57 6.21
CA ASN A 103 -10.24 -7.67 7.34
C ASN A 103 -10.56 -8.31 8.72
N ASP A 104 -11.53 -9.23 8.77
CA ASP A 104 -11.93 -9.93 10.00
C ASP A 104 -10.88 -10.89 10.56
N ILE A 105 -9.90 -11.29 9.74
CA ILE A 105 -8.79 -12.15 10.16
C ILE A 105 -7.45 -11.40 10.23
N HIS A 106 -7.45 -10.07 10.33
CA HIS A 106 -6.21 -9.32 10.53
C HIS A 106 -5.75 -9.38 11.99
N ALA A 107 -6.62 -9.09 12.97
CA ALA A 107 -6.22 -8.87 14.34
C ALA A 107 -5.70 -10.15 15.04
N GLU A 108 -6.51 -11.21 15.15
CA GLU A 108 -6.12 -12.41 15.90
C GLU A 108 -4.82 -13.03 15.39
N PRO A 109 -4.64 -13.31 14.07
CA PRO A 109 -3.40 -13.91 13.57
C PRO A 109 -2.17 -13.02 13.73
N CYS A 110 -2.30 -11.69 13.50
CA CYS A 110 -1.16 -10.78 13.64
C CYS A 110 -0.73 -10.61 15.10
N ILE A 111 -1.68 -10.55 16.04
CA ILE A 111 -1.37 -10.51 17.49
C ILE A 111 -0.64 -11.79 17.90
N ALA A 112 -1.16 -12.95 17.52
CA ALA A 112 -0.53 -14.24 17.85
C ALA A 112 0.88 -14.37 17.24
N ALA A 113 1.07 -13.91 16.00
CA ALA A 113 2.37 -13.93 15.34
C ALA A 113 3.36 -12.98 16.01
N ALA A 114 2.93 -11.77 16.40
CA ALA A 114 3.76 -10.83 17.16
C ALA A 114 4.17 -11.40 18.52
N GLU A 115 3.24 -12.00 19.27
CA GLU A 115 3.52 -12.66 20.55
C GLU A 115 4.49 -13.85 20.42
N ALA A 116 4.51 -14.50 19.25
CA ALA A 116 5.48 -15.54 18.89
C ALA A 116 6.82 -14.97 18.35
N GLY A 117 7.01 -13.65 18.37
CA GLY A 117 8.24 -12.99 17.93
C GLY A 117 8.40 -12.86 16.42
N LYS A 118 7.32 -13.01 15.64
CA LYS A 118 7.35 -12.82 14.20
C LYS A 118 7.20 -11.34 13.85
N HIS A 119 7.95 -10.87 12.85
CA HIS A 119 7.70 -9.59 12.20
C HIS A 119 6.38 -9.62 11.42
N ILE A 120 5.72 -8.49 11.26
CA ILE A 120 4.36 -8.43 10.70
C ILE A 120 4.31 -7.53 9.46
N LEU A 121 3.77 -8.05 8.36
CA LEU A 121 3.18 -7.27 7.28
C LEU A 121 1.68 -7.57 7.26
N CYS A 122 0.84 -6.56 7.40
CA CYS A 122 -0.61 -6.75 7.40
C CYS A 122 -1.27 -5.86 6.35
N GLU A 123 -2.19 -6.42 5.57
CA GLU A 123 -2.99 -5.65 4.62
C GLU A 123 -3.85 -4.58 5.31
N LYS A 124 -4.14 -3.53 4.56
CA LYS A 124 -5.03 -2.44 4.96
C LYS A 124 -6.53 -2.81 4.73
N PRO A 125 -7.43 -2.23 5.51
CA PRO A 125 -7.21 -1.48 6.74
C PRO A 125 -6.68 -2.41 7.85
N LEU A 126 -5.86 -1.90 8.75
CA LEU A 126 -5.19 -2.71 9.76
C LEU A 126 -6.19 -3.51 10.60
N GLY A 127 -7.20 -2.86 11.14
CA GLY A 127 -8.33 -3.49 11.84
C GLY A 127 -9.66 -2.96 11.31
N ARG A 128 -10.75 -3.65 11.64
CA ARG A 128 -12.12 -3.21 11.32
C ARG A 128 -12.55 -2.02 12.17
N THR A 129 -11.93 -1.86 13.34
CA THR A 129 -12.17 -0.76 14.28
C THR A 129 -10.85 -0.20 14.79
N ALA A 130 -10.90 0.99 15.41
CA ALA A 130 -9.75 1.61 16.05
C ALA A 130 -9.25 0.75 17.23
N GLU A 131 -10.15 0.08 17.94
CA GLU A 131 -9.83 -0.80 19.06
C GLU A 131 -9.04 -2.04 18.59
N GLU A 132 -9.46 -2.68 17.49
CA GLU A 132 -8.71 -3.79 16.90
C GLU A 132 -7.30 -3.34 16.48
N SER A 133 -7.20 -2.20 15.77
CA SER A 133 -5.91 -1.63 15.35
C SER A 133 -5.00 -1.31 16.55
N LYS A 134 -5.59 -0.77 17.63
CA LYS A 134 -4.86 -0.49 18.88
C LYS A 134 -4.33 -1.77 19.53
N MET A 135 -5.14 -2.82 19.59
CA MET A 135 -4.71 -4.12 20.15
C MET A 135 -3.55 -4.72 19.34
N MET A 136 -3.59 -4.60 18.01
CA MET A 136 -2.51 -5.06 17.13
C MET A 136 -1.23 -4.25 17.37
N LEU A 137 -1.34 -2.91 17.45
CA LEU A 137 -0.21 -2.04 17.74
C LEU A 137 0.43 -2.37 19.11
N ASP A 138 -0.39 -2.49 20.16
CA ASP A 138 0.10 -2.84 21.49
C ASP A 138 0.84 -4.18 21.52
N ALA A 139 0.37 -5.16 20.73
CA ALA A 139 1.02 -6.48 20.66
C ALA A 139 2.41 -6.40 19.98
N VAL A 140 2.52 -5.69 18.85
CA VAL A 140 3.80 -5.57 18.13
C VAL A 140 4.81 -4.72 18.90
N GLU A 141 4.38 -3.63 19.55
CA GLU A 141 5.23 -2.79 20.40
C GLU A 141 5.74 -3.58 21.62
N LYS A 142 4.85 -4.32 22.31
CA LYS A 142 5.22 -5.17 23.44
C LYS A 142 6.20 -6.26 23.05
N ALA A 143 6.04 -6.86 21.87
CA ALA A 143 6.93 -7.89 21.37
C ALA A 143 8.25 -7.34 20.82
N GLY A 144 8.35 -6.05 20.52
CA GLY A 144 9.52 -5.43 19.93
C GLY A 144 9.81 -5.89 18.50
N VAL A 145 8.78 -6.36 17.77
CA VAL A 145 8.93 -6.86 16.40
C VAL A 145 8.73 -5.72 15.39
N LYS A 146 9.37 -5.84 14.22
CA LYS A 146 9.11 -4.92 13.11
C LYS A 146 7.71 -5.19 12.55
N HIS A 147 6.98 -4.14 12.24
CA HIS A 147 5.62 -4.25 11.70
C HIS A 147 5.35 -3.13 10.68
N MET A 148 4.51 -3.44 9.70
CA MET A 148 4.08 -2.49 8.70
C MET A 148 2.67 -2.82 8.22
N VAL A 149 1.84 -1.79 8.01
CA VAL A 149 0.58 -1.90 7.28
C VAL A 149 0.86 -1.72 5.80
N ALA A 150 0.29 -2.57 4.95
CA ALA A 150 0.55 -2.60 3.51
C ALA A 150 -0.12 -1.43 2.77
N PHE A 151 0.33 -0.21 3.07
CA PHE A 151 -0.04 0.99 2.32
C PHE A 151 0.88 1.19 1.12
N ASN A 152 0.80 0.30 0.16
CA ASN A 152 1.67 0.22 -1.00
C ASN A 152 1.77 1.52 -1.82
N TYR A 153 0.79 2.42 -1.75
CA TYR A 153 0.86 3.69 -2.49
C TYR A 153 1.90 4.66 -1.95
N ARG A 154 2.34 4.56 -0.69
CA ARG A 154 3.52 5.29 -0.18
C ARG A 154 4.78 4.95 -0.97
N PHE A 155 4.82 3.78 -1.60
CA PHE A 155 5.94 3.21 -2.33
C PHE A 155 5.85 3.39 -3.86
N VAL A 156 4.94 4.22 -4.33
CA VAL A 156 4.93 4.75 -5.70
C VAL A 156 6.06 5.78 -5.84
N PRO A 157 7.00 5.64 -6.79
CA PRO A 157 8.12 6.59 -6.95
C PRO A 157 7.69 8.05 -7.02
N ALA A 158 6.62 8.36 -7.74
CA ALA A 158 6.09 9.72 -7.85
C ALA A 158 5.55 10.25 -6.50
N ILE A 159 4.93 9.41 -5.68
CA ILE A 159 4.46 9.78 -4.33
C ILE A 159 5.65 9.99 -3.39
N ARG A 160 6.66 9.13 -3.46
CA ARG A 160 7.89 9.32 -2.66
C ARG A 160 8.64 10.58 -3.07
N LEU A 161 8.70 10.88 -4.37
CA LEU A 161 9.25 12.14 -4.86
C LEU A 161 8.48 13.34 -4.30
N ALA A 162 7.14 13.29 -4.32
CA ALA A 162 6.28 14.31 -3.71
C ALA A 162 6.62 14.50 -2.21
N ARG A 163 6.77 13.40 -1.45
CA ARG A 163 7.19 13.45 -0.05
C ARG A 163 8.55 14.11 0.13
N ASN A 164 9.55 13.74 -0.67
CA ASN A 164 10.89 14.33 -0.62
C ASN A 164 10.87 15.85 -0.88
N LEU A 165 10.03 16.31 -1.84
CA LEU A 165 9.87 17.74 -2.12
C LEU A 165 9.21 18.48 -0.95
N ILE A 166 8.27 17.86 -0.25
CA ILE A 166 7.63 18.45 0.94
C ILE A 166 8.62 18.49 2.11
N GLU A 167 9.29 17.38 2.42
CA GLU A 167 10.26 17.27 3.52
C GLU A 167 11.45 18.21 3.37
N SER A 168 11.93 18.41 2.15
CA SER A 168 12.99 19.37 1.85
C SER A 168 12.58 20.83 2.01
N GLY A 169 11.28 21.13 2.23
CA GLY A 169 10.73 22.47 2.28
C GLY A 169 10.64 23.16 0.93
N ALA A 170 10.78 22.42 -0.18
CA ALA A 170 10.70 22.98 -1.53
C ALA A 170 9.35 23.62 -1.83
N LEU A 171 8.25 23.09 -1.26
CA LEU A 171 6.91 23.68 -1.40
C LEU A 171 6.63 24.81 -0.39
N GLY A 172 7.52 25.08 0.56
CA GLY A 172 7.26 26.00 1.67
C GLY A 172 6.17 25.50 2.62
N GLN A 173 5.47 26.43 3.28
CA GLN A 173 4.33 26.08 4.13
C GLN A 173 3.21 25.48 3.28
N ILE A 174 2.71 24.31 3.69
CA ILE A 174 1.54 23.71 3.04
C ILE A 174 0.27 24.42 3.51
N TYR A 175 -0.56 24.83 2.56
CA TYR A 175 -1.82 25.53 2.83
C TYR A 175 -3.03 24.65 2.66
N HIS A 176 -3.03 23.79 1.63
CA HIS A 176 -4.22 23.08 1.23
C HIS A 176 -3.89 21.71 0.59
N MET A 177 -4.71 20.69 0.91
CA MET A 177 -4.73 19.40 0.23
C MET A 177 -6.14 19.04 -0.21
N ARG A 178 -6.29 18.46 -1.39
CA ARG A 178 -7.49 17.73 -1.79
C ARG A 178 -7.08 16.34 -2.27
N ALA A 179 -7.78 15.31 -1.83
CA ALA A 179 -7.53 13.95 -2.26
C ALA A 179 -8.83 13.19 -2.49
N VAL A 180 -8.85 12.42 -3.57
CA VAL A 180 -9.99 11.58 -3.94
C VAL A 180 -9.53 10.19 -4.31
N TYR A 181 -10.34 9.15 -3.95
CA TYR A 181 -10.13 7.81 -4.46
C TYR A 181 -11.44 7.23 -4.98
N LEU A 182 -11.57 7.15 -6.30
CA LEU A 182 -12.81 6.86 -6.98
C LEU A 182 -12.68 5.57 -7.81
N GLN A 183 -13.65 4.69 -7.64
CA GLN A 183 -13.81 3.43 -8.40
C GLN A 183 -15.27 3.18 -8.76
N GLU A 184 -15.53 2.25 -9.69
CA GLU A 184 -16.90 1.94 -10.17
C GLU A 184 -17.34 0.50 -9.90
N TRP A 185 -16.42 -0.37 -9.49
CA TRP A 185 -16.58 -1.82 -9.56
C TRP A 185 -17.72 -2.42 -8.70
N ILE A 186 -18.24 -1.66 -7.71
CA ILE A 186 -19.36 -2.09 -6.87
C ILE A 186 -20.71 -1.58 -7.37
N MET A 187 -20.76 -0.74 -8.42
CA MET A 187 -22.02 -0.34 -9.02
C MET A 187 -22.78 -1.58 -9.52
N PRO A 188 -24.12 -1.63 -9.44
CA PRO A 188 -24.89 -2.81 -9.84
C PRO A 188 -24.60 -3.31 -11.25
N HIS A 189 -24.25 -2.41 -12.15
CA HIS A 189 -23.86 -2.73 -13.53
C HIS A 189 -22.60 -3.62 -13.63
N PHE A 190 -21.72 -3.60 -12.62
CA PHE A 190 -20.46 -4.34 -12.61
C PHE A 190 -20.46 -5.51 -11.62
N GLY A 191 -21.39 -5.53 -10.66
CA GLY A 191 -21.50 -6.59 -9.67
C GLY A 191 -22.76 -6.46 -8.83
N GLU A 192 -23.67 -7.41 -8.96
CA GLU A 192 -25.00 -7.33 -8.32
C GLU A 192 -24.99 -7.93 -6.90
N SER A 193 -24.17 -8.96 -6.64
CA SER A 193 -24.26 -9.75 -5.41
C SER A 193 -23.55 -9.12 -4.22
N LYS A 194 -24.05 -9.44 -3.01
CA LYS A 194 -23.39 -9.13 -1.74
C LYS A 194 -22.14 -9.99 -1.59
N ILE A 195 -20.96 -9.38 -1.74
CA ILE A 195 -19.67 -9.98 -1.47
C ILE A 195 -19.19 -9.61 -0.06
N TRP A 196 -18.13 -10.24 0.46
CA TRP A 196 -17.62 -10.01 1.81
C TRP A 196 -17.27 -8.54 2.11
N ARG A 197 -16.81 -7.77 1.11
CA ARG A 197 -16.53 -6.32 1.25
C ARG A 197 -17.77 -5.45 1.46
N LEU A 198 -18.95 -6.03 1.36
CA LEU A 198 -20.26 -5.40 1.66
C LEU A 198 -20.86 -5.93 2.95
N ASP A 199 -20.16 -6.80 3.64
CA ASP A 199 -20.53 -7.31 4.94
C ASP A 199 -19.79 -6.54 6.04
N LYS A 200 -20.53 -5.89 6.93
CA LYS A 200 -19.96 -5.05 7.99
C LYS A 200 -19.16 -5.85 9.01
N GLU A 201 -19.59 -7.06 9.30
CA GLU A 201 -18.92 -7.96 10.24
C GLU A 201 -17.52 -8.37 9.75
N ILE A 202 -17.37 -8.54 8.43
CA ILE A 202 -16.12 -8.96 7.79
C ILE A 202 -15.26 -7.74 7.43
N ALA A 203 -15.86 -6.74 6.78
CA ALA A 203 -15.13 -5.61 6.22
C ALA A 203 -14.96 -4.43 7.20
N GLY A 204 -15.82 -4.28 8.21
CA GLY A 204 -15.84 -3.16 9.14
C GLY A 204 -16.48 -1.91 8.57
N SER A 205 -16.11 -1.50 7.36
CA SER A 205 -16.63 -0.33 6.64
C SER A 205 -16.64 -0.57 5.14
N GLY A 206 -17.18 0.38 4.39
CA GLY A 206 -17.28 0.30 2.93
C GLY A 206 -16.18 1.07 2.20
N ALA A 207 -16.56 2.09 1.42
CA ALA A 207 -15.62 2.91 0.66
C ALA A 207 -14.63 3.67 1.57
N LEU A 208 -15.05 4.03 2.79
CA LEU A 208 -14.18 4.69 3.77
C LEU A 208 -12.98 3.81 4.13
N GLY A 209 -13.18 2.55 4.53
CA GLY A 209 -12.08 1.65 4.90
C GLY A 209 -11.36 1.04 3.70
N ASP A 210 -12.07 0.79 2.59
CA ASP A 210 -11.45 0.18 1.40
C ASP A 210 -10.59 1.18 0.61
N LEU A 211 -11.14 2.35 0.29
CA LEU A 211 -10.49 3.38 -0.51
C LEU A 211 -10.04 4.57 0.34
N GLY A 212 -10.91 5.03 1.25
CA GLY A 212 -10.64 6.19 2.11
C GLY A 212 -9.38 6.00 2.95
N ALA A 213 -9.13 4.78 3.46
CA ALA A 213 -7.92 4.48 4.22
C ALA A 213 -6.65 4.88 3.47
N HIS A 214 -6.55 4.64 2.17
CA HIS A 214 -5.38 5.03 1.36
C HIS A 214 -5.18 6.54 1.26
N ILE A 215 -6.26 7.33 1.04
CA ILE A 215 -6.10 8.79 0.94
C ILE A 215 -5.92 9.44 2.31
N ILE A 216 -6.47 8.86 3.37
CA ILE A 216 -6.22 9.27 4.76
C ILE A 216 -4.74 9.01 5.09
N ASP A 217 -4.25 7.82 4.78
CA ASP A 217 -2.85 7.45 4.91
C ASP A 217 -1.93 8.41 4.16
N LEU A 218 -2.20 8.67 2.87
CA LEU A 218 -1.41 9.62 2.07
C LEU A 218 -1.50 11.06 2.61
N ALA A 219 -2.62 11.46 3.20
CA ALA A 219 -2.74 12.78 3.83
C ALA A 219 -1.84 12.89 5.07
N HIS A 220 -1.84 11.89 5.94
CA HIS A 220 -0.88 11.81 7.05
C HIS A 220 0.56 11.75 6.55
N TYR A 221 0.83 10.92 5.56
CA TYR A 221 2.17 10.74 5.00
C TYR A 221 2.75 11.99 4.36
N LEU A 222 1.94 12.77 3.64
CA LEU A 222 2.40 13.93 2.85
C LEU A 222 2.26 15.25 3.60
N VAL A 223 1.19 15.44 4.38
CA VAL A 223 0.89 16.73 5.02
C VAL A 223 1.12 16.70 6.53
N GLY A 224 0.81 15.58 7.18
CA GLY A 224 0.97 15.39 8.62
C GLY A 224 -0.34 15.08 9.34
N ASP A 225 -0.32 15.14 10.66
CA ASP A 225 -1.43 14.74 11.52
C ASP A 225 -2.67 15.60 11.33
N MET A 226 -3.84 14.96 11.30
CA MET A 226 -5.13 15.61 11.28
C MET A 226 -5.54 16.00 12.69
N LYS A 227 -5.85 17.29 12.88
CA LYS A 227 -6.34 17.86 14.15
C LYS A 227 -7.84 17.70 14.32
N SER A 228 -8.58 17.88 13.24
CA SER A 228 -10.03 17.77 13.23
C SER A 228 -10.57 17.31 11.88
N VAL A 229 -11.73 16.65 11.91
CA VAL A 229 -12.43 16.16 10.73
C VAL A 229 -13.95 16.36 10.90
N ALA A 230 -14.60 16.78 9.81
CA ALA A 230 -16.04 16.79 9.68
C ALA A 230 -16.42 16.14 8.35
N GLY A 231 -17.25 15.09 8.41
CA GLY A 231 -17.56 14.34 7.20
C GLY A 231 -18.88 13.61 7.27
N MET A 232 -19.22 12.95 6.18
CA MET A 232 -20.40 12.08 6.07
C MET A 232 -20.09 10.86 5.21
N THR A 233 -20.82 9.80 5.49
CA THR A 233 -20.85 8.58 4.67
C THR A 233 -22.25 8.35 4.11
N LYS A 234 -22.36 7.62 3.02
CA LYS A 234 -23.65 7.26 2.42
C LYS A 234 -23.62 5.86 1.83
N THR A 235 -24.65 5.08 2.13
CA THR A 235 -24.99 3.83 1.43
C THR A 235 -26.05 4.17 0.37
N PHE A 236 -25.83 3.79 -0.88
CA PHE A 236 -26.74 4.05 -1.99
C PHE A 236 -27.67 2.87 -2.28
N ILE A 237 -27.22 1.65 -1.97
CA ILE A 237 -27.95 0.41 -2.21
C ILE A 237 -28.06 -0.36 -0.91
N ASP A 238 -29.26 -0.45 -0.37
CA ASP A 238 -29.52 -1.03 0.95
C ASP A 238 -29.56 -2.56 0.98
N GLU A 239 -29.81 -3.20 -0.17
CA GLU A 239 -29.91 -4.66 -0.27
C GLU A 239 -29.34 -5.18 -1.59
N ARG A 240 -28.71 -6.36 -1.55
CA ARG A 240 -28.19 -7.05 -2.73
C ARG A 240 -28.47 -8.56 -2.67
N PRO A 241 -28.57 -9.24 -3.83
CA PRO A 241 -28.67 -10.70 -3.88
C PRO A 241 -27.51 -11.37 -3.15
N LEU A 242 -27.78 -12.39 -2.37
CA LEU A 242 -26.76 -13.26 -1.77
C LEU A 242 -26.09 -14.14 -2.84
N LEU A 243 -24.80 -14.44 -2.65
CA LEU A 243 -24.01 -15.23 -3.62
C LEU A 243 -24.55 -16.65 -3.83
N ASP A 244 -25.19 -17.23 -2.82
CA ASP A 244 -25.77 -18.58 -2.85
C ASP A 244 -27.18 -18.61 -3.45
N GLY A 245 -27.72 -17.46 -3.83
CA GLY A 245 -29.07 -17.33 -4.40
C GLY A 245 -30.21 -17.49 -3.39
N SER A 246 -29.92 -17.54 -2.09
CA SER A 246 -30.91 -17.77 -1.02
C SER A 246 -31.84 -16.55 -0.76
N GLY A 247 -31.56 -15.40 -1.35
CA GLY A 247 -32.37 -14.19 -1.19
C GLY A 247 -31.57 -12.91 -1.27
N MET A 248 -32.07 -11.87 -0.57
CA MET A 248 -31.43 -10.55 -0.47
C MET A 248 -30.70 -10.41 0.87
N GLY A 249 -29.55 -9.77 0.86
CA GLY A 249 -28.77 -9.43 2.04
C GLY A 249 -28.66 -7.92 2.20
N LYS A 250 -28.86 -7.43 3.43
CA LYS A 250 -28.73 -6.01 3.79
C LYS A 250 -27.29 -5.54 3.64
N ILE A 251 -27.10 -4.31 3.16
CA ILE A 251 -25.82 -3.62 3.08
C ILE A 251 -25.76 -2.57 4.19
N GLU A 252 -24.77 -2.70 5.07
CA GLU A 252 -24.59 -1.83 6.25
C GLU A 252 -23.27 -1.06 6.22
N VAL A 253 -22.54 -1.14 5.11
CA VAL A 253 -21.31 -0.38 4.86
C VAL A 253 -21.57 0.77 3.90
N ASP A 254 -20.72 1.78 3.96
CA ASP A 254 -20.81 2.96 3.11
C ASP A 254 -20.36 2.67 1.66
N ASP A 255 -21.03 3.34 0.72
CA ASP A 255 -20.65 3.36 -0.70
C ASP A 255 -19.85 4.60 -1.07
N ALA A 256 -19.95 5.65 -0.24
CA ALA A 256 -19.25 6.91 -0.41
C ALA A 256 -18.93 7.57 0.93
N PHE A 257 -17.82 8.30 0.95
CA PHE A 257 -17.34 9.10 2.06
C PHE A 257 -16.83 10.44 1.54
N VAL A 258 -17.14 11.54 2.25
CA VAL A 258 -16.59 12.87 2.03
C VAL A 258 -16.27 13.54 3.36
N ALA A 259 -15.14 14.25 3.44
CA ALA A 259 -14.75 14.99 4.65
C ALA A 259 -13.98 16.27 4.35
N ALA A 260 -14.14 17.26 5.23
CA ALA A 260 -13.24 18.38 5.40
C ALA A 260 -12.32 18.11 6.57
N VAL A 261 -11.02 18.43 6.46
CA VAL A 261 -10.00 18.18 7.48
C VAL A 261 -9.20 19.44 7.78
N GLU A 262 -8.78 19.59 9.04
CA GLU A 262 -7.77 20.54 9.50
C GLU A 262 -6.56 19.76 9.98
N PHE A 263 -5.36 20.09 9.47
CA PHE A 263 -4.12 19.47 9.88
C PHE A 263 -3.48 20.21 11.07
N ALA A 264 -2.67 19.51 11.85
CA ALA A 264 -1.99 20.08 13.02
C ALA A 264 -1.03 21.25 12.65
N ASN A 265 -0.49 21.26 11.42
CA ASN A 265 0.36 22.33 10.89
C ASN A 265 -0.43 23.55 10.38
N GLY A 266 -1.76 23.55 10.48
CA GLY A 266 -2.65 24.64 10.06
C GLY A 266 -3.13 24.56 8.62
N ALA A 267 -2.69 23.58 7.83
CA ALA A 267 -3.26 23.31 6.52
C ALA A 267 -4.71 22.82 6.65
N ILE A 268 -5.51 23.01 5.60
CA ILE A 268 -6.87 22.46 5.50
C ILE A 268 -6.99 21.58 4.26
N GLY A 269 -8.00 20.70 4.22
CA GLY A 269 -8.17 19.86 3.06
C GLY A 269 -9.53 19.20 2.93
N THR A 270 -9.70 18.49 1.81
CA THR A 270 -10.86 17.64 1.56
C THR A 270 -10.43 16.25 1.14
N LEU A 271 -11.14 15.25 1.68
CA LEU A 271 -10.94 13.84 1.37
C LEU A 271 -12.27 13.25 0.88
N GLU A 272 -12.21 12.46 -0.19
CA GLU A 272 -13.39 11.83 -0.78
C GLU A 272 -13.06 10.44 -1.27
N SER A 273 -13.91 9.45 -0.99
CA SER A 273 -13.82 8.14 -1.63
C SER A 273 -15.19 7.59 -1.98
N THR A 274 -15.28 6.90 -3.11
CA THR A 274 -16.50 6.16 -3.48
C THR A 274 -16.19 5.03 -4.45
N ARG A 275 -16.99 3.96 -4.35
CA ARG A 275 -16.99 2.84 -5.28
C ARG A 275 -18.10 2.94 -6.33
N PHE A 276 -18.75 4.11 -6.42
CA PHE A 276 -19.88 4.43 -7.32
C PHE A 276 -19.55 5.52 -8.35
N ALA A 277 -18.30 5.67 -8.72
CA ALA A 277 -17.86 6.66 -9.71
C ALA A 277 -17.71 6.01 -11.10
N GLY A 278 -18.79 5.91 -11.86
CA GLY A 278 -18.79 5.34 -13.21
C GLY A 278 -17.75 5.98 -14.13
N GLY A 279 -16.93 5.16 -14.78
CA GLY A 279 -15.81 5.59 -15.62
C GLY A 279 -14.44 5.67 -14.89
N ARG A 280 -14.41 5.59 -13.54
CA ARG A 280 -13.17 5.57 -12.75
C ARG A 280 -12.79 4.15 -12.37
N LYS A 281 -11.59 3.72 -12.76
CA LYS A 281 -11.11 2.35 -12.50
C LYS A 281 -10.29 2.26 -11.23
N ASN A 282 -9.31 3.15 -11.07
CA ASN A 282 -8.45 3.22 -9.91
C ASN A 282 -7.93 4.64 -9.70
N TYR A 283 -8.85 5.62 -9.65
CA TYR A 283 -8.55 7.04 -9.65
C TYR A 283 -8.25 7.54 -8.24
N ASN A 284 -7.03 7.25 -7.76
CA ASN A 284 -6.47 7.86 -6.56
C ASN A 284 -5.69 9.10 -7.00
N ARG A 285 -6.18 10.28 -6.65
CA ARG A 285 -5.58 11.57 -7.04
C ARG A 285 -5.50 12.47 -5.83
N PHE A 286 -4.36 13.15 -5.69
CA PHE A 286 -4.25 14.27 -4.77
C PHE A 286 -3.66 15.51 -5.45
N GLU A 287 -3.92 16.67 -4.83
CA GLU A 287 -3.30 17.95 -5.13
C GLU A 287 -2.93 18.63 -3.81
N ILE A 288 -1.68 19.08 -3.69
CA ILE A 288 -1.16 19.77 -2.51
C ILE A 288 -0.63 21.13 -2.98
N ASN A 289 -1.07 22.20 -2.30
CA ASN A 289 -0.71 23.55 -2.59
C ASN A 289 0.07 24.15 -1.41
N GLY A 290 1.27 24.61 -1.68
CA GLY A 290 2.16 25.25 -0.71
C GLY A 290 2.52 26.68 -1.11
N GLU A 291 3.25 27.35 -0.24
CA GLU A 291 3.72 28.72 -0.40
C GLU A 291 4.59 28.93 -1.65
N LYS A 292 5.44 27.95 -1.98
CA LYS A 292 6.45 28.04 -3.04
C LYS A 292 6.13 27.17 -4.25
N GLY A 293 5.11 26.34 -4.19
CA GLY A 293 4.76 25.44 -5.29
C GLY A 293 3.55 24.56 -5.01
N SER A 294 3.16 23.82 -6.01
CA SER A 294 2.05 22.86 -5.94
C SER A 294 2.43 21.55 -6.62
N ILE A 295 1.86 20.46 -6.15
CA ILE A 295 2.04 19.14 -6.74
C ILE A 295 0.69 18.48 -6.98
N VAL A 296 0.58 17.70 -8.06
CA VAL A 296 -0.58 16.89 -8.41
C VAL A 296 -0.13 15.50 -8.82
N PHE A 297 -0.73 14.49 -8.22
CA PHE A 297 -0.54 13.08 -8.57
C PHE A 297 -1.85 12.43 -9.00
N ASN A 298 -1.77 11.44 -9.89
CA ASN A 298 -2.88 10.60 -10.31
C ASN A 298 -2.39 9.17 -10.54
N LEU A 299 -2.93 8.21 -9.79
CA LEU A 299 -2.53 6.81 -9.85
C LEU A 299 -2.78 6.17 -11.22
N GLU A 300 -3.80 6.59 -11.97
CA GLU A 300 -4.04 6.12 -13.35
C GLU A 300 -2.93 6.58 -14.32
N ARG A 301 -2.02 7.45 -13.86
CA ARG A 301 -0.79 7.91 -14.51
C ARG A 301 0.38 7.85 -13.53
N MET A 302 0.54 6.72 -12.86
CA MET A 302 1.35 6.56 -11.65
C MET A 302 2.84 6.89 -11.80
N ASN A 303 3.36 6.93 -13.03
CA ASN A 303 4.76 7.29 -13.31
C ASN A 303 4.95 8.81 -13.53
N GLU A 304 3.95 9.62 -13.22
CA GLU A 304 3.97 11.05 -13.46
C GLU A 304 3.67 11.85 -12.19
N LEU A 305 4.42 12.94 -12.00
CA LEU A 305 4.13 13.95 -10.98
C LEU A 305 4.05 15.32 -11.68
N ASN A 306 2.93 16.03 -11.50
CA ASN A 306 2.82 17.40 -11.98
C ASN A 306 3.30 18.34 -10.89
N VAL A 307 4.23 19.23 -11.23
CA VAL A 307 4.86 20.17 -10.30
C VAL A 307 4.76 21.59 -10.85
N LEU A 308 4.38 22.54 -10.00
CA LEU A 308 4.43 23.98 -10.26
C LEU A 308 5.36 24.63 -9.24
N TRP A 309 6.28 25.47 -9.70
CA TRP A 309 7.07 26.34 -8.84
C TRP A 309 6.60 27.79 -8.99
N ILE A 310 6.31 28.46 -7.87
CA ILE A 310 5.89 29.86 -7.86
C ILE A 310 7.13 30.75 -8.04
N GLY A 311 7.01 31.74 -8.92
CA GLY A 311 8.10 32.71 -9.20
C GLY A 311 9.09 32.29 -10.27
N GLU A 312 8.89 31.14 -10.93
CA GLU A 312 9.71 30.76 -12.10
C GLU A 312 9.60 31.77 -13.27
N GLN A 313 10.70 31.86 -14.01
CA GLN A 313 10.81 32.72 -15.19
C GLN A 313 11.01 31.87 -16.45
N PRO A 314 10.53 32.32 -17.63
CA PRO A 314 9.68 33.50 -17.83
C PRO A 314 8.26 33.29 -17.28
N LYS A 315 7.64 34.34 -16.76
CA LYS A 315 6.33 34.28 -16.09
C LYS A 315 5.22 33.71 -16.99
N GLU A 316 5.33 33.96 -18.29
CA GLU A 316 4.37 33.53 -19.31
C GLU A 316 4.33 32.00 -19.49
N THR A 317 5.36 31.28 -19.03
CA THR A 317 5.44 29.81 -19.09
C THR A 317 5.26 29.17 -17.73
N GLN A 318 4.97 29.95 -16.70
CA GLN A 318 4.69 29.41 -15.37
C GLN A 318 3.40 28.57 -15.39
N GLY A 319 3.52 27.29 -15.09
CA GLY A 319 2.41 26.35 -15.10
C GLY A 319 2.84 24.99 -14.56
N PHE A 320 1.91 24.07 -14.42
CA PHE A 320 2.26 22.71 -14.07
C PHE A 320 3.11 22.09 -15.18
N ARG A 321 4.29 21.58 -14.80
CA ARG A 321 5.11 20.70 -15.63
C ARG A 321 4.89 19.24 -15.24
N ASN A 322 4.83 18.38 -16.22
CA ASN A 322 4.76 16.95 -16.01
C ASN A 322 6.17 16.37 -15.88
N VAL A 323 6.47 15.78 -14.73
CA VAL A 323 7.71 15.04 -14.47
C VAL A 323 7.42 13.56 -14.66
N VAL A 324 8.07 12.92 -15.64
CA VAL A 324 8.04 11.46 -15.80
C VAL A 324 9.07 10.88 -14.84
N VAL A 325 8.58 10.18 -13.80
CA VAL A 325 9.38 9.70 -12.67
C VAL A 325 10.00 8.35 -13.03
N THR A 326 11.00 8.38 -13.90
CA THR A 326 11.68 7.19 -14.45
C THR A 326 13.20 7.32 -14.50
N GLU A 327 13.74 8.47 -14.06
CA GLU A 327 15.20 8.68 -14.03
C GLU A 327 15.83 7.91 -12.85
N PRO A 328 17.11 7.49 -12.94
CA PRO A 328 17.80 6.78 -11.86
C PRO A 328 17.85 7.55 -10.53
N ASP A 329 17.81 8.89 -10.58
CA ASP A 329 17.79 9.76 -9.40
C ASP A 329 16.41 9.81 -8.70
N HIS A 330 15.37 9.25 -9.34
CA HIS A 330 14.06 9.17 -8.73
C HIS A 330 14.00 7.98 -7.75
N PRO A 331 13.18 8.09 -6.68
CA PRO A 331 13.08 7.05 -5.66
C PRO A 331 12.85 5.65 -6.26
N TRP A 332 13.69 4.68 -5.88
CA TRP A 332 13.69 3.26 -6.30
C TRP A 332 13.89 3.00 -7.79
N MET A 333 14.00 4.02 -8.66
CA MET A 333 14.09 3.80 -10.12
C MET A 333 15.44 3.28 -10.57
N ASP A 334 16.49 3.41 -9.77
CA ASP A 334 17.83 2.86 -10.00
C ASP A 334 17.89 1.31 -10.02
N HIS A 335 16.84 0.65 -9.52
CA HIS A 335 16.72 -0.80 -9.51
C HIS A 335 15.99 -1.36 -10.74
N TRP A 336 15.33 -0.50 -11.52
CA TRP A 336 14.48 -0.95 -12.63
C TRP A 336 15.17 -0.83 -13.98
N TRP A 337 14.55 -0.18 -14.90
CA TRP A 337 14.94 -0.12 -16.30
C TRP A 337 15.53 1.27 -16.62
N PRO A 338 16.22 1.41 -17.78
CA PRO A 338 16.66 2.73 -18.23
C PRO A 338 15.53 3.74 -18.29
N ALA A 339 15.84 5.02 -18.13
CA ALA A 339 14.88 6.12 -18.14
C ALA A 339 13.86 6.02 -19.29
N GLY A 340 12.62 6.36 -19.02
CA GLY A 340 11.50 6.25 -19.96
C GLY A 340 10.76 4.89 -19.94
N HIS A 341 11.27 3.87 -19.27
CA HIS A 341 10.58 2.61 -19.09
C HIS A 341 9.72 2.69 -17.83
N ILE A 342 8.41 2.72 -18.02
CA ILE A 342 7.43 2.84 -16.94
C ILE A 342 7.29 1.54 -16.15
N ILE A 343 6.95 1.69 -14.86
CA ILE A 343 6.62 0.57 -13.96
C ILE A 343 5.12 0.51 -13.71
N GLY A 344 4.64 -0.63 -13.21
CA GLY A 344 3.23 -0.89 -12.95
C GLY A 344 2.90 -0.97 -11.46
N TRP A 345 1.63 -1.18 -11.15
CA TRP A 345 1.09 -1.23 -9.79
C TRP A 345 1.76 -2.28 -8.89
N GLU A 346 2.08 -3.46 -9.41
CA GLU A 346 2.71 -4.52 -8.63
C GLU A 346 4.15 -4.21 -8.17
N HIS A 347 4.82 -3.23 -8.79
CA HIS A 347 6.17 -2.82 -8.40
C HIS A 347 6.20 -2.11 -7.05
N THR A 348 5.10 -1.49 -6.67
CA THR A 348 4.97 -0.82 -5.35
C THR A 348 5.12 -1.79 -4.20
N PHE A 349 4.65 -3.03 -4.33
CA PHE A 349 4.84 -4.09 -3.34
C PHE A 349 6.29 -4.59 -3.29
N VAL A 350 7.03 -4.54 -4.40
CA VAL A 350 8.47 -4.86 -4.39
C VAL A 350 9.22 -3.84 -3.54
N HIS A 351 8.94 -2.54 -3.71
CA HIS A 351 9.55 -1.47 -2.92
C HIS A 351 9.16 -1.58 -1.43
N GLU A 352 7.88 -1.79 -1.15
CA GLU A 352 7.32 -1.93 0.19
C GLU A 352 7.96 -3.09 0.96
N ILE A 353 7.96 -4.29 0.36
CA ILE A 353 8.53 -5.49 0.98
C ILE A 353 10.04 -5.38 1.11
N SER A 354 10.73 -4.81 0.11
CA SER A 354 12.17 -4.53 0.21
C SER A 354 12.49 -3.60 1.37
N HIS A 355 11.70 -2.53 1.55
CA HIS A 355 11.86 -1.62 2.68
C HIS A 355 11.67 -2.33 4.02
N LEU A 356 10.62 -3.15 4.16
CA LEU A 356 10.38 -3.91 5.40
C LEU A 356 11.52 -4.89 5.69
N LEU A 357 11.99 -5.63 4.68
CA LEU A 357 13.11 -6.57 4.83
C LEU A 357 14.39 -5.84 5.24
N ASP A 358 14.67 -4.68 4.65
CA ASP A 358 15.82 -3.84 5.06
C ASP A 358 15.70 -3.41 6.53
N CYS A 359 14.50 -3.05 6.99
CA CYS A 359 14.24 -2.71 8.38
C CYS A 359 14.41 -3.91 9.33
N ILE A 360 14.02 -5.10 8.89
CA ILE A 360 14.16 -6.33 9.68
C ILE A 360 15.63 -6.70 9.86
N VAL A 361 16.39 -6.79 8.77
CA VAL A 361 17.77 -7.33 8.83
C VAL A 361 18.80 -6.31 9.34
N ASN A 362 18.54 -5.03 9.18
CA ASN A 362 19.44 -3.94 9.61
C ASN A 362 18.94 -3.22 10.87
N ASP A 363 17.93 -3.74 11.54
CA ASP A 363 17.30 -3.18 12.76
C ASP A 363 16.93 -1.70 12.64
N LYS A 364 16.45 -1.27 11.48
CA LYS A 364 16.01 0.09 11.24
C LYS A 364 14.57 0.31 11.72
N GLU A 365 14.21 1.56 11.97
CA GLU A 365 12.80 1.90 12.17
C GLU A 365 12.02 1.70 10.88
N VAL A 366 10.85 1.08 11.01
CA VAL A 366 9.88 0.98 9.91
C VAL A 366 9.13 2.31 9.87
N GLY A 367 9.61 3.22 9.09
CA GLY A 367 9.00 4.53 9.01
C GLY A 367 8.30 4.77 7.67
N PRO A 368 7.34 5.66 7.68
CA PRO A 368 6.52 6.11 8.80
C PRO A 368 5.56 5.01 9.24
N HIS A 369 5.36 4.92 10.55
CA HIS A 369 4.51 3.90 11.17
C HIS A 369 3.13 3.83 10.51
N GLY A 370 2.63 2.61 10.36
CA GLY A 370 1.30 2.34 9.82
C GLY A 370 0.20 2.84 10.73
#